data_988000f3ee46f00a2b9b448c9031b9a8
#
_entry.id   988000f3ee46f00a2b9b448c9031b9a8
#
_cell.length_a   1.000
_cell.length_b   1.000
_cell.length_c   1.000
_cell.angle_alpha   90.00
_cell.angle_beta   90.00
_cell.angle_gamma   90.00
#
_symmetry.space_group_name_H-M   'P 1'
#
loop_
_entity.id
_entity.type
_entity.pdbx_description
1 polymer ?
#
loop_
_entity_poly.entity_id
_entity_poly.type
_entity_poly.pdbx_seq_one_letter_code
_entity_poly.pdbx_strand_id
1 'polypeptide(L)'
;MNSQDIAKFAVKALKLPAAENKTFPLAGVRAWGAYEIIRLCERLSEQNANVSNMPPALLRGARKIAAFFQWTWDLADRLAFTEVSASGKTMDAPMDEVYDTFGVDKSELTTLEDYLQEYFTRILKKLKELDFESGRDAKKKVPF
;
A
#
# COMPACT_ATOMS: atom_id res chain seq x y z
N MET A 1 4.51 -2.62 -6.32
CA MET A 1 5.33 -3.82 -5.97
C MET A 1 5.62 -3.84 -4.49
N ASN A 2 5.68 -5.02 -3.85
CA ASN A 2 6.06 -5.18 -2.45
C ASN A 2 7.55 -4.82 -2.26
N SER A 3 7.90 -4.19 -1.14
CA SER A 3 9.29 -3.81 -0.81
C SER A 3 10.25 -5.01 -0.74
N GLN A 4 9.77 -6.18 -0.32
CA GLN A 4 10.56 -7.40 -0.32
C GLN A 4 10.91 -7.88 -1.73
N ASP A 5 9.98 -7.75 -2.67
CA ASP A 5 10.24 -8.10 -4.07
C ASP A 5 11.20 -7.11 -4.73
N ILE A 6 11.07 -5.80 -4.42
CA ILE A 6 12.06 -4.79 -4.84
C ILE A 6 13.47 -5.15 -4.34
N ALA A 7 13.58 -5.57 -3.08
CA ALA A 7 14.86 -5.99 -2.52
C ALA A 7 15.46 -7.21 -3.24
N LYS A 8 14.63 -8.18 -3.64
CA LYS A 8 15.08 -9.32 -4.45
C LYS A 8 15.67 -8.87 -5.79
N PHE A 9 14.99 -7.96 -6.48
CA PHE A 9 15.50 -7.38 -7.74
C PHE A 9 16.81 -6.61 -7.51
N ALA A 10 16.89 -5.80 -6.47
CA ALA A 10 18.10 -5.05 -6.13
C ALA A 10 19.30 -5.98 -5.88
N VAL A 11 19.11 -7.05 -5.11
CA VAL A 11 20.18 -8.04 -4.85
C VAL A 11 20.59 -8.80 -6.13
N LYS A 12 19.62 -9.16 -6.99
CA LYS A 12 19.90 -9.77 -8.29
C LYS A 12 20.67 -8.82 -9.20
N ALA A 13 20.31 -7.54 -9.24
CA ALA A 13 20.97 -6.51 -10.06
C ALA A 13 22.46 -6.38 -9.74
N LEU A 14 22.84 -6.46 -8.47
CA LEU A 14 24.25 -6.41 -8.04
C LEU A 14 25.11 -7.58 -8.56
N LYS A 15 24.47 -8.67 -8.92
CA LYS A 15 25.15 -9.90 -9.36
C LYS A 15 25.08 -10.13 -10.87
N LEU A 16 24.27 -9.35 -11.57
CA LEU A 16 23.94 -9.59 -12.97
C LEU A 16 24.61 -8.56 -13.89
N PRO A 17 25.63 -8.95 -14.67
CA PRO A 17 26.30 -8.03 -15.61
C PRO A 17 25.32 -7.38 -16.61
N ALA A 18 24.26 -8.10 -16.98
CA ALA A 18 23.24 -7.59 -17.91
C ALA A 18 22.45 -6.40 -17.34
N ALA A 19 22.49 -6.14 -16.03
CA ALA A 19 21.85 -5.02 -15.37
C ALA A 19 22.75 -3.79 -15.23
N GLU A 20 24.04 -3.90 -15.58
CA GLU A 20 25.02 -2.85 -15.43
C GLU A 20 24.67 -1.63 -16.30
N ASN A 21 24.70 -0.44 -15.72
CA ASN A 21 24.40 0.83 -16.37
C ASN A 21 23.02 0.92 -17.02
N LYS A 22 22.05 0.10 -16.55
CA LYS A 22 20.67 0.11 -17.02
C LYS A 22 19.71 0.61 -15.95
N THR A 23 18.61 1.18 -16.40
CA THR A 23 17.50 1.60 -15.56
C THR A 23 16.31 0.67 -15.82
N PHE A 24 15.79 0.04 -14.80
CA PHE A 24 14.64 -0.86 -14.88
C PHE A 24 13.45 -0.27 -14.10
N PRO A 25 12.27 -0.14 -14.73
CA PRO A 25 11.07 0.21 -14.00
C PRO A 25 10.61 -1.00 -13.16
N LEU A 26 10.38 -0.81 -11.87
CA LEU A 26 9.84 -1.85 -11.00
C LEU A 26 8.39 -1.52 -10.64
N ALA A 27 7.45 -2.15 -11.32
CA ALA A 27 6.03 -2.05 -11.06
C ALA A 27 5.47 -3.35 -10.46
N GLY A 28 4.22 -3.35 -10.04
CA GLY A 28 3.52 -4.56 -9.61
C GLY A 28 3.12 -5.45 -10.80
N VAL A 29 2.57 -6.63 -10.50
CA VAL A 29 2.09 -7.59 -11.51
C VAL A 29 0.98 -6.99 -12.38
N ARG A 30 0.17 -6.10 -11.78
CA ARG A 30 -0.86 -5.34 -12.51
C ARG A 30 -1.09 -3.96 -11.87
N ALA A 31 -1.62 -3.03 -12.65
CA ALA A 31 -2.13 -1.76 -12.16
C ALA A 31 -3.48 -1.96 -11.44
N TRP A 32 -3.69 -1.24 -10.35
CA TRP A 32 -4.92 -1.26 -9.57
C TRP A 32 -5.58 0.12 -9.56
N GLY A 33 -6.87 0.15 -9.82
CA GLY A 33 -7.68 1.35 -9.62
C GLY A 33 -8.02 1.56 -8.14
N ALA A 34 -8.19 2.82 -7.72
CA ALA A 34 -8.52 3.15 -6.34
C ALA A 34 -9.80 2.44 -5.85
N TYR A 35 -10.84 2.38 -6.68
CA TYR A 35 -12.07 1.67 -6.35
C TYR A 35 -11.90 0.15 -6.25
N GLU A 36 -11.01 -0.43 -7.06
CA GLU A 36 -10.72 -1.87 -6.97
C GLU A 36 -10.03 -2.19 -5.63
N ILE A 37 -9.11 -1.33 -5.19
CA ILE A 37 -8.43 -1.47 -3.89
C ILE A 37 -9.45 -1.34 -2.75
N ILE A 38 -10.34 -0.34 -2.81
CA ILE A 38 -11.39 -0.16 -1.79
C ILE A 38 -12.26 -1.41 -1.69
N ARG A 39 -12.76 -1.93 -2.82
CA ARG A 39 -13.57 -3.16 -2.84
C ARG A 39 -12.81 -4.38 -2.32
N LEU A 40 -11.52 -4.47 -2.62
CA LEU A 40 -10.67 -5.52 -2.08
C LEU A 40 -10.58 -5.42 -0.56
N CYS A 41 -10.36 -4.22 -0.03
CA CYS A 41 -10.32 -3.98 1.42
C CYS A 41 -11.68 -4.27 2.09
N GLU A 42 -12.79 -3.87 1.49
CA GLU A 42 -14.15 -4.19 1.97
C GLU A 42 -14.37 -5.70 2.08
N ARG A 43 -13.96 -6.45 1.05
CA ARG A 43 -14.07 -7.90 1.04
C ARG A 43 -13.22 -8.57 2.12
N LEU A 44 -12.00 -8.06 2.35
CA LEU A 44 -11.08 -8.64 3.33
C LEU A 44 -11.39 -8.26 4.77
N SER A 45 -11.98 -7.09 4.98
CA SER A 45 -12.37 -6.60 6.33
C SER A 45 -13.80 -6.98 6.72
N GLU A 46 -14.59 -7.49 5.77
CA GLU A 46 -16.04 -7.72 5.92
C GLU A 46 -16.81 -6.45 6.35
N GLN A 47 -16.30 -5.27 6.00
CA GLN A 47 -16.88 -3.97 6.33
C GLN A 47 -17.04 -3.12 5.07
N ASN A 48 -18.14 -2.40 5.00
CA ASN A 48 -18.37 -1.44 3.90
C ASN A 48 -17.60 -0.13 4.17
N ALA A 49 -16.86 0.33 3.19
CA ALA A 49 -16.15 1.60 3.26
C ALA A 49 -17.12 2.78 3.06
N ASN A 50 -17.01 3.78 3.90
CA ASN A 50 -17.70 5.05 3.67
C ASN A 50 -16.87 5.91 2.71
N VAL A 51 -17.15 5.81 1.42
CA VAL A 51 -16.41 6.51 0.36
C VAL A 51 -17.07 7.86 0.08
N SER A 52 -16.35 8.94 0.36
CA SER A 52 -16.78 10.30 0.01
C SER A 52 -16.02 10.79 -1.22
N ASN A 53 -16.74 11.25 -2.23
CA ASN A 53 -16.17 11.84 -3.42
C ASN A 53 -15.85 13.32 -3.17
N MET A 54 -14.58 13.67 -3.25
CA MET A 54 -14.12 15.06 -3.12
C MET A 54 -13.56 15.57 -4.46
N PRO A 55 -14.00 16.75 -4.93
CA PRO A 55 -13.46 17.34 -6.14
C PRO A 55 -11.94 17.57 -6.03
N PRO A 56 -11.14 17.24 -7.08
CA PRO A 56 -9.68 17.43 -7.06
C PRO A 56 -9.25 18.87 -6.78
N ALA A 57 -10.06 19.87 -7.18
CA ALA A 57 -9.78 21.28 -6.91
C ALA A 57 -9.77 21.58 -5.39
N LEU A 58 -10.66 20.96 -4.63
CA LEU A 58 -10.73 21.12 -3.17
C LEU A 58 -9.52 20.48 -2.49
N LEU A 59 -9.07 19.31 -2.97
CA LEU A 59 -7.85 18.66 -2.49
C LEU A 59 -6.61 19.54 -2.71
N ARG A 60 -6.50 20.18 -3.88
CA ARG A 60 -5.41 21.12 -4.19
C ARG A 60 -5.42 22.33 -3.26
N GLY A 61 -6.59 22.89 -2.98
CA GLY A 61 -6.76 23.99 -2.04
C GLY A 61 -6.32 23.60 -0.63
N ALA A 62 -6.84 22.49 -0.13
CA ALA A 62 -6.49 21.96 1.19
C ALA A 62 -4.99 21.68 1.33
N ARG A 63 -4.36 21.09 0.28
CA ARG A 63 -2.91 20.85 0.25
C ARG A 63 -2.10 22.15 0.35
N LYS A 64 -2.48 23.19 -0.41
CA LYS A 64 -1.78 24.49 -0.38
C LYS A 64 -1.87 25.12 1.01
N ILE A 65 -3.03 25.05 1.67
CA ILE A 65 -3.23 25.56 3.04
C ILE A 65 -2.38 24.73 4.01
N ALA A 66 -2.42 23.39 3.92
CA ALA A 66 -1.64 22.51 4.78
C ALA A 66 -0.13 22.72 4.61
N ALA A 67 0.36 22.95 3.39
CA ALA A 67 1.77 23.23 3.11
C ALA A 67 2.24 24.57 3.66
N PHE A 68 1.36 25.50 3.96
CA PHE A 68 1.72 26.81 4.56
C PHE A 68 2.18 26.68 6.02
N PHE A 69 1.67 25.67 6.74
CA PHE A 69 2.04 25.43 8.12
C PHE A 69 3.04 24.26 8.22
N GLN A 70 4.19 24.51 8.82
CA GLN A 70 5.27 23.51 8.92
C GLN A 70 4.88 22.23 9.66
N TRP A 71 4.01 22.32 10.65
CA TRP A 71 3.51 21.18 11.44
C TRP A 71 2.47 20.30 10.71
N THR A 72 1.99 20.71 9.51
CA THR A 72 1.04 19.95 8.69
C THR A 72 1.66 19.41 7.40
N TRP A 73 2.98 19.39 7.28
CA TRP A 73 3.67 18.89 6.08
C TRP A 73 3.34 17.43 5.80
N ASP A 74 3.31 16.57 6.82
CA ASP A 74 2.89 15.16 6.66
C ASP A 74 1.48 15.03 6.08
N LEU A 75 0.58 15.94 6.45
CA LEU A 75 -0.76 16.00 5.88
C LEU A 75 -0.74 16.46 4.43
N ALA A 76 0.07 17.46 4.11
CA ALA A 76 0.22 17.97 2.74
C ALA A 76 0.76 16.88 1.80
N ASP A 77 1.71 16.06 2.25
CA ASP A 77 2.27 14.95 1.49
C ASP A 77 1.25 13.83 1.26
N ARG A 78 0.46 13.49 2.28
CA ARG A 78 -0.66 12.54 2.14
C ARG A 78 -1.71 13.02 1.16
N LEU A 79 -2.04 14.32 1.19
CA LEU A 79 -2.98 14.94 0.24
C LEU A 79 -2.40 14.97 -1.18
N ALA A 80 -1.09 15.17 -1.34
CA ALA A 80 -0.42 15.07 -2.64
C ALA A 80 -0.53 13.68 -3.24
N PHE A 81 -0.28 12.64 -2.45
CA PHE A 81 -0.45 11.25 -2.88
C PHE A 81 -1.91 10.95 -3.28
N THR A 82 -2.88 11.43 -2.48
CA THR A 82 -4.29 11.28 -2.78
C THR A 82 -4.69 11.99 -4.08
N GLU A 83 -4.16 13.19 -4.33
CA GLU A 83 -4.38 13.96 -5.57
C GLU A 83 -3.86 13.20 -6.79
N VAL A 84 -2.66 12.64 -6.71
CA VAL A 84 -2.07 11.85 -7.80
C VAL A 84 -2.89 10.59 -8.05
N SER A 85 -3.29 9.89 -7.00
CA SER A 85 -4.12 8.67 -7.10
C SER A 85 -5.51 8.97 -7.67
N ALA A 86 -6.11 10.13 -7.34
CA ALA A 86 -7.41 10.56 -7.85
C ALA A 86 -7.33 11.14 -9.29
N SER A 87 -6.13 11.42 -9.82
CA SER A 87 -5.96 11.99 -11.17
C SER A 87 -6.30 11.02 -12.30
N GLY A 88 -6.59 9.76 -11.99
CA GLY A 88 -6.90 8.72 -12.96
C GLY A 88 -5.69 8.26 -13.78
N LYS A 89 -4.49 8.72 -13.46
CA LYS A 89 -3.27 8.23 -14.10
C LYS A 89 -2.97 6.83 -13.61
N THR A 90 -2.86 5.90 -14.53
CA THR A 90 -2.36 4.55 -14.23
C THR A 90 -0.87 4.64 -13.93
N MET A 91 -0.48 4.15 -12.75
CA MET A 91 0.92 3.97 -12.38
C MET A 91 1.32 2.56 -12.80
N ASP A 92 1.50 2.39 -14.10
CA ASP A 92 1.91 1.13 -14.70
C ASP A 92 3.23 1.32 -15.45
N ALA A 93 4.02 0.25 -15.52
CA ALA A 93 5.24 0.22 -16.30
C ALA A 93 5.41 -1.17 -16.92
N PRO A 94 5.92 -1.26 -18.16
CA PRO A 94 6.18 -2.53 -18.81
C PRO A 94 7.27 -3.28 -18.04
N MET A 95 6.97 -4.47 -17.58
CA MET A 95 7.85 -5.31 -16.76
C MET A 95 8.44 -6.50 -17.53
N ASP A 96 8.09 -6.68 -18.80
CA ASP A 96 8.49 -7.89 -19.55
C ASP A 96 10.02 -7.99 -19.68
N GLU A 97 10.70 -6.89 -20.04
CA GLU A 97 12.17 -6.84 -20.08
C GLU A 97 12.80 -7.10 -18.71
N VAL A 98 12.16 -6.66 -17.64
CA VAL A 98 12.63 -6.90 -16.27
C VAL A 98 12.54 -8.38 -15.92
N TYR A 99 11.42 -9.02 -16.19
CA TYR A 99 11.24 -10.44 -15.95
C TYR A 99 12.27 -11.29 -16.74
N ASP A 100 12.47 -10.98 -18.01
CA ASP A 100 13.42 -11.68 -18.86
C ASP A 100 14.86 -11.47 -18.40
N THR A 101 15.24 -10.22 -18.10
CA THR A 101 16.62 -9.89 -17.69
C THR A 101 16.96 -10.53 -16.34
N PHE A 102 16.05 -10.51 -15.37
CA PHE A 102 16.31 -11.02 -14.03
C PHE A 102 15.93 -12.50 -13.84
N GLY A 103 15.33 -13.13 -14.84
CA GLY A 103 14.87 -14.52 -14.75
C GLY A 103 13.91 -14.71 -13.56
N VAL A 104 12.91 -13.85 -13.44
CA VAL A 104 11.90 -13.89 -12.37
C VAL A 104 10.54 -14.17 -12.98
N ASP A 105 9.84 -15.16 -12.47
CA ASP A 105 8.48 -15.44 -12.88
C ASP A 105 7.50 -14.48 -12.18
N LYS A 106 6.44 -14.06 -12.90
CA LYS A 106 5.36 -13.24 -12.35
C LYS A 106 4.69 -13.86 -11.13
N SER A 107 4.63 -15.19 -11.09
CA SER A 107 4.06 -15.96 -9.96
C SER A 107 4.89 -15.91 -8.67
N GLU A 108 6.17 -15.54 -8.76
CA GLU A 108 7.05 -15.40 -7.59
C GLU A 108 6.87 -14.08 -6.86
N LEU A 109 6.14 -13.14 -7.47
CA LEU A 109 5.93 -11.83 -6.90
C LEU A 109 4.67 -11.79 -6.03
N THR A 110 4.79 -11.10 -4.92
CA THR A 110 3.66 -10.88 -4.02
C THR A 110 2.59 -10.02 -4.67
N THR A 111 1.39 -10.54 -4.83
CA THR A 111 0.26 -9.76 -5.33
C THR A 111 -0.24 -8.78 -4.27
N LEU A 112 -0.98 -7.74 -4.68
CA LEU A 112 -1.62 -6.82 -3.73
C LEU A 112 -2.67 -7.56 -2.89
N GLU A 113 -3.35 -8.54 -3.46
CA GLU A 113 -4.36 -9.36 -2.78
C GLU A 113 -3.71 -10.15 -1.64
N ASP A 114 -2.63 -10.88 -1.92
CA ASP A 114 -1.90 -11.66 -0.91
C ASP A 114 -1.35 -10.78 0.20
N TYR A 115 -0.75 -9.64 -0.17
CA TYR A 115 -0.22 -8.68 0.79
C TYR A 115 -1.30 -8.14 1.73
N LEU A 116 -2.44 -7.70 1.19
CA LEU A 116 -3.54 -7.17 1.98
C LEU A 116 -4.21 -8.26 2.82
N GLN A 117 -4.36 -9.46 2.29
CA GLN A 117 -4.91 -10.60 3.04
C GLN A 117 -4.04 -10.93 4.26
N GLU A 118 -2.72 -10.98 4.08
CA GLU A 118 -1.78 -11.20 5.20
C GLU A 118 -1.85 -10.05 6.20
N TYR A 119 -1.89 -8.80 5.72
CA TYR A 119 -1.98 -7.61 6.55
C TYR A 119 -3.25 -7.60 7.41
N PHE A 120 -4.42 -7.83 6.81
CA PHE A 120 -5.68 -7.89 7.54
C PHE A 120 -5.73 -9.06 8.53
N THR A 121 -5.21 -10.22 8.15
CA THR A 121 -5.13 -11.38 9.05
C THR A 121 -4.29 -11.06 10.29
N ARG A 122 -3.15 -10.41 10.14
CA ARG A 122 -2.31 -9.98 11.26
C ARG A 122 -2.99 -8.96 12.17
N ILE A 123 -3.68 -7.97 11.58
CA ILE A 123 -4.40 -6.94 12.34
C ILE A 123 -5.56 -7.56 13.12
N LEU A 124 -6.39 -8.39 12.48
CA LEU A 124 -7.51 -9.05 13.14
C LEU A 124 -7.05 -9.94 14.28
N LYS A 125 -5.93 -10.65 14.11
CA LYS A 125 -5.32 -11.43 15.17
C LYS A 125 -4.91 -10.56 16.35
N LYS A 126 -4.21 -9.45 16.07
CA LYS A 126 -3.76 -8.52 17.12
C LYS A 126 -4.92 -7.83 17.85
N LEU A 127 -5.99 -7.48 17.15
CA LEU A 127 -7.20 -6.92 17.77
C LEU A 127 -7.85 -7.93 18.71
N LYS A 128 -7.99 -9.19 18.29
CA LYS A 128 -8.52 -10.25 19.17
C LYS A 128 -7.66 -10.47 20.42
N GLU A 129 -6.34 -10.39 20.29
CA GLU A 129 -5.41 -10.49 21.42
C GLU A 129 -5.62 -9.33 22.40
N LEU A 130 -5.74 -8.09 21.90
CA LEU A 130 -5.98 -6.90 22.72
C LEU A 130 -7.35 -6.93 23.41
N ASP A 131 -8.40 -7.36 22.72
CA ASP A 131 -9.74 -7.51 23.31
C ASP A 131 -9.73 -8.56 24.43
N PHE A 132 -9.00 -9.65 24.25
CA PHE A 132 -8.85 -10.68 25.28
C PHE A 132 -8.08 -10.16 26.51
N GLU A 133 -7.01 -9.38 26.31
CA GLU A 133 -6.24 -8.78 27.39
C GLU A 133 -7.08 -7.75 28.16
N SER A 134 -7.79 -6.86 27.45
CA SER A 134 -8.66 -5.86 28.07
C SER A 134 -9.80 -6.49 28.89
N GLY A 135 -10.38 -7.58 28.39
CA GLY A 135 -11.39 -8.36 29.10
C GLY A 135 -10.85 -9.05 30.38
N ARG A 136 -9.58 -9.45 30.39
CA ARG A 136 -8.93 -10.01 31.59
C ARG A 136 -8.64 -8.94 32.63
N ASP A 137 -8.21 -7.77 32.22
CA ASP A 137 -7.90 -6.65 33.13
C ASP A 137 -9.19 -6.05 33.72
N ALA A 138 -10.28 -6.02 32.97
CA ALA A 138 -11.60 -5.61 33.47
C ALA A 138 -12.11 -6.58 34.56
N LYS A 139 -11.90 -7.90 34.40
CA LYS A 139 -12.27 -8.91 35.41
C LYS A 139 -11.40 -8.87 36.68
N LYS A 140 -10.14 -8.41 36.56
CA LYS A 140 -9.25 -8.25 37.73
C LYS A 140 -9.55 -6.99 38.57
N LYS A 141 -10.27 -6.02 38.01
CA LYS A 141 -10.60 -4.74 38.67
C LYS A 141 -11.95 -4.73 39.40
N VAL A 142 -12.65 -5.88 39.55
CA VAL A 142 -13.85 -5.96 40.39
C VAL A 142 -13.38 -6.38 41.78
N PRO A 143 -13.24 -5.47 42.78
CA PRO A 143 -13.04 -5.83 44.17
C PRO A 143 -14.35 -6.27 44.75
N PHE A 144 -14.31 -7.32 45.53
CA PHE A 144 -15.40 -7.76 46.38
C PHE A 144 -15.73 -6.68 47.40
#